data_1c8c033074c6bfaae4ba8f672cf97bf6
#
_entry.id   1c8c033074c6bfaae4ba8f672cf97bf6
#
_cell.length_a   1.000
_cell.length_b   1.000
_cell.length_c   1.000
_cell.angle_alpha   90.00
_cell.angle_beta   90.00
_cell.angle_gamma   90.00
#
_symmetry.space_group_name_H-M   'P 1'
#
loop_
_entity.id
_entity.type
_entity.pdbx_description
1 polymer ?
#
loop_
_entity_poly.entity_id
_entity_poly.type
_entity_poly.pdbx_seq_one_letter_code
_entity_poly.pdbx_strand_id
1 'polypeptide(L)'
;MSIRRVVPVVVILLIGVLCAEDRVQSELRFAGHSKDEKTAGVWVDGQYVGFVKELAGDKKLMLLPGKHEIVIRQAWYDEFVAQIILEPGKTHEVNVELVKSARLPTKDATGELKIAATPSRAAVFVDGQYAGHVDEFDGVGKAMLLTPGQHRLRIALPGYLPFDTMVDLRPQQKLKIQTDLVKGSITEAGSQVNKQ
;
A
#
# COMPACT_ATOMS: atom_id res chain seq x y z
N MET A 1 65.50 -22.31 45.23
CA MET A 1 65.22 -20.92 44.80
C MET A 1 64.58 -20.98 43.45
N SER A 2 63.23 -20.99 43.43
CA SER A 2 62.42 -21.28 42.23
C SER A 2 61.85 -19.98 41.68
N ILE A 3 62.28 -19.61 40.51
CA ILE A 3 61.86 -18.36 39.83
C ILE A 3 60.60 -18.72 39.03
N ARG A 4 59.44 -18.24 39.48
CA ARG A 4 58.16 -18.28 38.74
C ARG A 4 58.19 -17.20 37.65
N ARG A 5 58.22 -17.61 36.41
CA ARG A 5 57.99 -16.72 35.26
C ARG A 5 56.48 -16.41 35.14
N VAL A 6 56.16 -15.13 35.31
CA VAL A 6 54.83 -14.59 35.05
C VAL A 6 54.79 -14.23 33.58
N VAL A 7 53.91 -14.91 32.81
CA VAL A 7 53.64 -14.57 31.42
C VAL A 7 52.47 -13.54 31.39
N PRO A 8 52.61 -12.36 30.83
CA PRO A 8 51.50 -11.46 30.68
C PRO A 8 50.54 -11.92 29.59
N VAL A 9 49.30 -12.17 29.97
CA VAL A 9 48.21 -12.38 29.00
C VAL A 9 47.82 -11.06 28.40
N VAL A 10 48.21 -10.83 27.14
CA VAL A 10 47.72 -9.70 26.38
C VAL A 10 46.33 -10.00 25.86
N VAL A 11 45.31 -9.41 26.49
CA VAL A 11 43.92 -9.42 25.99
C VAL A 11 43.81 -8.42 24.87
N ILE A 12 43.83 -8.87 23.63
CA ILE A 12 43.51 -8.06 22.46
C ILE A 12 42.00 -7.86 22.40
N LEU A 13 41.53 -6.70 22.82
CA LEU A 13 40.14 -6.29 22.65
C LEU A 13 39.94 -5.97 21.14
N LEU A 14 39.36 -6.90 20.40
CA LEU A 14 38.88 -6.64 19.05
C LEU A 14 37.65 -5.72 19.17
N ILE A 15 37.85 -4.42 19.07
CA ILE A 15 36.78 -3.45 18.86
C ILE A 15 36.32 -3.64 17.42
N GLY A 16 35.25 -4.42 17.26
CA GLY A 16 34.51 -4.49 16.00
C GLY A 16 33.94 -3.11 15.70
N VAL A 17 34.58 -2.38 14.78
CA VAL A 17 33.97 -1.19 14.19
C VAL A 17 32.76 -1.67 13.40
N LEU A 18 31.54 -1.51 13.96
CA LEU A 18 30.31 -1.56 13.19
C LEU A 18 30.39 -0.35 12.24
N CYS A 19 30.85 -0.59 11.01
CA CYS A 19 30.59 0.32 9.91
C CYS A 19 29.09 0.32 9.70
N ALA A 20 28.40 1.36 10.19
CA ALA A 20 27.09 1.71 9.67
C ALA A 20 27.32 2.08 8.21
N GLU A 21 27.10 1.14 7.29
CA GLU A 21 27.02 1.43 5.87
C GLU A 21 25.86 2.43 5.73
N ASP A 22 26.18 3.67 5.39
CA ASP A 22 25.22 4.67 4.91
C ASP A 22 24.63 4.10 3.62
N ARG A 23 23.56 3.34 3.76
CA ARG A 23 22.88 2.72 2.61
C ARG A 23 22.16 3.83 1.86
N VAL A 24 22.82 4.30 0.79
CA VAL A 24 22.24 5.28 -0.13
C VAL A 24 20.93 4.71 -0.68
N GLN A 25 19.81 5.31 -0.31
CA GLN A 25 18.49 4.89 -0.77
C GLN A 25 18.32 5.13 -2.27
N SER A 26 17.44 4.35 -2.88
CA SER A 26 17.04 4.47 -4.28
C SER A 26 15.67 5.11 -4.36
N GLU A 27 15.43 5.90 -5.37
CA GLU A 27 14.13 6.53 -5.63
C GLU A 27 13.32 5.67 -6.58
N LEU A 28 12.08 5.35 -6.22
CA LEU A 28 11.14 4.66 -7.07
C LEU A 28 10.00 5.60 -7.46
N ARG A 29 9.75 5.70 -8.77
CA ARG A 29 8.68 6.49 -9.37
C ARG A 29 7.73 5.61 -10.16
N PHE A 30 6.51 6.08 -10.36
CA PHE A 30 5.49 5.40 -11.13
C PHE A 30 4.94 6.33 -12.21
N ALA A 31 4.73 5.80 -13.41
CA ALA A 31 4.07 6.51 -14.50
C ALA A 31 2.79 5.78 -14.90
N GLY A 32 1.65 6.43 -14.70
CA GLY A 32 0.34 6.00 -15.18
C GLY A 32 -0.21 6.98 -16.22
N HIS A 33 -0.75 6.50 -17.32
CA HIS A 33 -1.21 7.34 -18.42
C HIS A 33 -2.71 7.59 -18.36
N SER A 34 -3.51 6.55 -18.10
CA SER A 34 -4.96 6.64 -17.96
C SER A 34 -5.40 7.13 -16.57
N LYS A 35 -6.68 7.49 -16.44
CA LYS A 35 -7.27 7.85 -15.15
C LYS A 35 -7.20 6.67 -14.18
N ASP A 36 -7.55 5.47 -14.66
CA ASP A 36 -7.63 4.26 -13.83
C ASP A 36 -6.23 3.84 -13.36
N GLU A 37 -5.20 3.93 -14.21
CA GLU A 37 -3.82 3.69 -13.80
C GLU A 37 -3.35 4.69 -12.74
N LYS A 38 -3.73 5.97 -12.86
CA LYS A 38 -3.36 7.02 -11.89
C LYS A 38 -4.00 6.82 -10.52
N THR A 39 -5.16 6.18 -10.45
CA THR A 39 -5.88 5.91 -9.20
C THR A 39 -5.56 4.52 -8.63
N ALA A 40 -4.84 3.69 -9.37
CA ALA A 40 -4.45 2.36 -8.93
C ALA A 40 -3.60 2.39 -7.66
N GLY A 41 -3.89 1.50 -6.73
CA GLY A 41 -3.14 1.31 -5.51
C GLY A 41 -1.80 0.62 -5.76
N VAL A 42 -0.79 0.99 -4.99
CA VAL A 42 0.59 0.48 -5.10
C VAL A 42 0.97 -0.23 -3.82
N TRP A 43 1.46 -1.44 -3.94
CA TRP A 43 2.08 -2.23 -2.89
C TRP A 43 3.55 -2.45 -3.22
N VAL A 44 4.40 -2.32 -2.22
CA VAL A 44 5.82 -2.65 -2.28
C VAL A 44 6.10 -3.68 -1.19
N ASP A 45 6.67 -4.81 -1.56
CA ASP A 45 6.97 -5.92 -0.64
C ASP A 45 5.76 -6.29 0.23
N GLY A 46 4.58 -6.30 -0.38
CA GLY A 46 3.31 -6.60 0.27
C GLY A 46 2.71 -5.46 1.11
N GLN A 47 3.35 -4.29 1.24
CA GLN A 47 2.83 -3.15 2.00
C GLN A 47 2.21 -2.09 1.08
N TYR A 48 0.98 -1.66 1.40
CA TYR A 48 0.34 -0.55 0.69
C TYR A 48 1.08 0.77 0.98
N VAL A 49 1.55 1.44 -0.07
CA VAL A 49 2.34 2.69 0.04
C VAL A 49 1.61 3.92 -0.48
N GLY A 50 0.51 3.76 -1.18
CA GLY A 50 -0.29 4.84 -1.75
C GLY A 50 -0.84 4.47 -3.13
N PHE A 51 -1.15 5.45 -3.95
CA PHE A 51 -1.63 5.22 -5.32
C PHE A 51 -0.71 5.91 -6.34
N VAL A 52 -0.75 5.44 -7.60
CA VAL A 52 0.20 5.83 -8.65
C VAL A 52 0.36 7.34 -8.79
N LYS A 53 -0.74 8.12 -8.88
CA LYS A 53 -0.67 9.58 -9.04
C LYS A 53 0.02 10.27 -7.85
N GLU A 54 -0.17 9.76 -6.64
CA GLU A 54 0.48 10.30 -5.44
C GLU A 54 1.99 10.08 -5.50
N LEU A 55 2.42 8.91 -5.99
CA LEU A 55 3.81 8.48 -6.06
C LEU A 55 4.52 8.91 -7.38
N ALA A 56 3.78 9.41 -8.35
CA ALA A 56 4.30 9.95 -9.61
C ALA A 56 4.76 11.42 -9.48
N GLY A 57 4.34 12.13 -8.43
CA GLY A 57 4.60 13.56 -8.21
C GLY A 57 5.74 13.83 -7.24
N ASP A 58 5.53 14.81 -6.37
CA ASP A 58 6.53 15.26 -5.39
C ASP A 58 6.78 14.27 -4.26
N LYS A 59 5.89 13.29 -4.05
CA LYS A 59 6.08 12.24 -3.06
C LYS A 59 6.98 11.14 -3.63
N LYS A 60 8.24 11.24 -3.24
CA LYS A 60 9.25 10.26 -3.61
C LYS A 60 9.14 9.03 -2.72
N LEU A 61 9.10 7.86 -3.33
CA LEU A 61 9.22 6.61 -2.60
C LEU A 61 10.69 6.23 -2.53
N MET A 62 11.27 6.35 -1.33
CA MET A 62 12.67 6.01 -1.07
C MET A 62 12.73 4.62 -0.47
N LEU A 63 13.47 3.71 -1.11
CA LEU A 63 13.65 2.32 -0.72
C LEU A 63 15.14 2.01 -0.57
N LEU A 64 15.44 0.98 0.21
CA LEU A 64 16.79 0.44 0.26
C LEU A 64 17.14 -0.22 -1.08
N PRO A 65 18.42 -0.21 -1.49
CA PRO A 65 18.85 -0.98 -2.66
C PRO A 65 18.57 -2.47 -2.49
N GLY A 66 18.22 -3.15 -3.57
CA GLY A 66 17.94 -4.57 -3.55
C GLY A 66 16.73 -4.96 -4.40
N LYS A 67 16.28 -6.18 -4.20
CA LYS A 67 15.12 -6.76 -4.88
C LYS A 67 13.84 -6.33 -4.19
N HIS A 68 12.88 -5.83 -4.96
CA HIS A 68 11.56 -5.45 -4.48
C HIS A 68 10.47 -6.00 -5.38
N GLU A 69 9.36 -6.41 -4.78
CA GLU A 69 8.15 -6.78 -5.48
C GLU A 69 7.19 -5.60 -5.49
N ILE A 70 6.75 -5.22 -6.68
CA ILE A 70 5.75 -4.17 -6.89
C ILE A 70 4.47 -4.84 -7.35
N VAL A 71 3.39 -4.59 -6.62
CA VAL A 71 2.05 -5.02 -7.02
C VAL A 71 1.16 -3.79 -7.16
N ILE A 72 0.51 -3.65 -8.32
CA ILE A 72 -0.42 -2.56 -8.57
C ILE A 72 -1.81 -3.14 -8.80
N ARG A 73 -2.78 -2.62 -8.09
CA ARG A 73 -4.17 -3.10 -8.10
C ARG A 73 -5.13 -1.98 -8.42
N GLN A 74 -6.10 -2.27 -9.25
CA GLN A 74 -7.22 -1.40 -9.55
C GLN A 74 -8.49 -2.25 -9.73
N ALA A 75 -9.61 -1.72 -9.26
CA ALA A 75 -10.90 -2.41 -9.42
C ALA A 75 -11.17 -2.69 -10.92
N TRP A 76 -11.59 -3.92 -11.21
CA TRP A 76 -11.91 -4.40 -12.58
C TRP A 76 -10.71 -4.56 -13.53
N TYR A 77 -9.50 -4.54 -13.00
CA TYR A 77 -8.26 -4.81 -13.72
C TYR A 77 -7.55 -6.01 -13.11
N ASP A 78 -6.79 -6.71 -13.93
CA ASP A 78 -5.87 -7.74 -13.44
C ASP A 78 -4.71 -7.10 -12.68
N GLU A 79 -4.16 -7.80 -11.70
CA GLU A 79 -3.01 -7.30 -10.94
C GLU A 79 -1.80 -7.13 -11.85
N PHE A 80 -1.16 -5.97 -11.77
CA PHE A 80 0.16 -5.76 -12.36
C PHE A 80 1.22 -6.12 -11.32
N VAL A 81 2.07 -7.10 -11.63
CA VAL A 81 3.14 -7.55 -10.74
C VAL A 81 4.48 -7.38 -11.45
N ALA A 82 5.42 -6.70 -10.81
CA ALA A 82 6.78 -6.51 -11.29
C ALA A 82 7.80 -6.77 -10.18
N GLN A 83 8.87 -7.51 -10.51
CA GLN A 83 10.04 -7.60 -9.64
C GLN A 83 11.12 -6.69 -10.20
N ILE A 84 11.61 -5.78 -9.38
CA ILE A 84 12.64 -4.80 -9.76
C ILE A 84 13.86 -4.95 -8.85
N ILE A 85 15.02 -4.54 -9.37
CA ILE A 85 16.26 -4.46 -8.60
C ILE A 85 16.64 -2.99 -8.55
N LEU A 86 16.61 -2.42 -7.35
CA LEU A 86 17.01 -1.04 -7.11
C LEU A 86 18.51 -0.94 -6.88
N GLU A 87 19.17 -0.09 -7.65
CA GLU A 87 20.59 0.21 -7.47
C GLU A 87 20.78 1.43 -6.56
N PRO A 88 21.81 1.44 -5.70
CA PRO A 88 22.04 2.54 -4.74
C PRO A 88 22.06 3.90 -5.42
N GLY A 89 21.30 4.86 -4.89
CA GLY A 89 21.30 6.26 -5.35
C GLY A 89 20.68 6.51 -6.73
N LYS A 90 20.14 5.48 -7.38
CA LYS A 90 19.49 5.64 -8.68
C LYS A 90 17.98 5.84 -8.55
N THR A 91 17.42 6.53 -9.54
CA THR A 91 15.96 6.63 -9.73
C THR A 91 15.52 5.57 -10.73
N HIS A 92 14.50 4.81 -10.35
CA HIS A 92 13.84 3.82 -11.19
C HIS A 92 12.40 4.25 -11.45
N GLU A 93 11.93 4.09 -12.69
CA GLU A 93 10.55 4.38 -13.07
C GLU A 93 9.84 3.11 -13.50
N VAL A 94 8.66 2.87 -12.93
CA VAL A 94 7.77 1.77 -13.29
C VAL A 94 6.63 2.34 -14.12
N ASN A 95 6.57 1.96 -15.39
CA ASN A 95 5.44 2.26 -16.25
C ASN A 95 4.30 1.29 -15.94
N VAL A 96 3.15 1.85 -15.57
CA VAL A 96 1.97 1.09 -15.18
C VAL A 96 1.08 0.88 -16.39
N GLU A 97 0.87 -0.38 -16.74
CA GLU A 97 -0.05 -0.79 -17.81
C GLU A 97 -1.07 -1.78 -17.23
N LEU A 98 -2.31 -1.33 -17.08
CA LEU A 98 -3.38 -2.14 -16.51
C LEU A 98 -4.22 -2.81 -17.60
N VAL A 99 -4.44 -4.11 -17.46
CA VAL A 99 -5.29 -4.91 -18.33
C VAL A 99 -6.65 -5.11 -17.67
N LYS A 100 -7.74 -4.78 -18.36
CA LYS A 100 -9.09 -4.99 -17.85
C LYS A 100 -9.35 -6.47 -17.60
N SER A 101 -9.83 -6.79 -16.40
CA SER A 101 -10.22 -8.16 -16.08
C SER A 101 -11.45 -8.59 -16.89
N ALA A 102 -11.43 -9.82 -17.36
CA ALA A 102 -12.58 -10.41 -18.06
C ALA A 102 -13.80 -10.65 -17.13
N ARG A 103 -13.63 -10.50 -15.81
CA ARG A 103 -14.67 -10.70 -14.79
C ARG A 103 -15.39 -9.39 -14.44
N LEU A 104 -16.07 -8.77 -15.42
CA LEU A 104 -16.90 -7.59 -15.16
C LEU A 104 -18.26 -8.04 -14.59
N PRO A 105 -18.78 -7.43 -13.49
CA PRO A 105 -20.15 -7.67 -13.06
C PRO A 105 -21.12 -7.11 -14.09
N THR A 106 -22.17 -7.86 -14.36
CA THR A 106 -23.30 -7.42 -15.18
C THR A 106 -24.02 -6.25 -14.49
N LYS A 107 -24.43 -5.26 -15.27
CA LYS A 107 -24.91 -3.93 -14.86
C LYS A 107 -26.32 -3.94 -14.21
N ASP A 108 -26.90 -5.09 -13.90
CA ASP A 108 -28.27 -5.21 -13.42
C ASP A 108 -28.36 -5.01 -11.91
N ALA A 109 -29.09 -3.96 -11.54
CA ALA A 109 -29.49 -3.61 -10.19
C ALA A 109 -28.32 -3.37 -9.20
N THR A 110 -27.55 -2.33 -9.41
CA THR A 110 -26.51 -1.90 -8.44
C THR A 110 -27.07 -0.94 -7.39
N GLY A 111 -26.47 -0.98 -6.17
CA GLY A 111 -26.57 0.10 -5.19
C GLY A 111 -25.36 1.05 -5.30
N GLU A 112 -25.52 2.27 -4.81
CA GLU A 112 -24.46 3.28 -4.75
C GLU A 112 -23.91 3.39 -3.32
N LEU A 113 -22.61 3.15 -3.14
CA LEU A 113 -21.91 3.34 -1.87
C LEU A 113 -20.99 4.57 -1.97
N LYS A 114 -21.25 5.60 -1.15
CA LYS A 114 -20.35 6.73 -0.93
C LYS A 114 -19.54 6.51 0.32
N ILE A 115 -18.25 6.85 0.26
CA ILE A 115 -17.32 6.67 1.37
C ILE A 115 -16.60 7.99 1.60
N ALA A 116 -16.74 8.53 2.80
CA ALA A 116 -15.99 9.67 3.27
C ALA A 116 -15.17 9.27 4.49
N ALA A 117 -13.86 9.43 4.44
CA ALA A 117 -12.99 9.13 5.57
C ALA A 117 -11.79 10.07 5.61
N THR A 118 -11.24 10.28 6.79
CA THR A 118 -10.01 11.03 7.00
C THR A 118 -8.92 10.08 7.53
N PRO A 119 -7.73 10.02 6.87
CA PRO A 119 -7.31 10.72 5.64
C PRO A 119 -7.94 10.15 4.36
N SER A 120 -8.27 11.01 3.39
CA SER A 120 -8.93 10.63 2.12
C SER A 120 -8.07 9.75 1.20
N ARG A 121 -6.76 9.68 1.45
CA ARG A 121 -5.81 8.79 0.74
C ARG A 121 -5.88 7.32 1.20
N ALA A 122 -6.70 7.00 2.18
CA ALA A 122 -6.82 5.63 2.67
C ALA A 122 -7.36 4.69 1.59
N ALA A 123 -6.80 3.48 1.56
CA ALA A 123 -7.24 2.42 0.66
C ALA A 123 -8.60 1.88 1.08
N VAL A 124 -9.45 1.60 0.11
CA VAL A 124 -10.77 1.00 0.29
C VAL A 124 -10.75 -0.40 -0.29
N PHE A 125 -11.19 -1.35 0.50
CA PHE A 125 -11.35 -2.75 0.10
C PHE A 125 -12.80 -3.16 0.27
N VAL A 126 -13.33 -3.87 -0.71
CA VAL A 126 -14.65 -4.48 -0.68
C VAL A 126 -14.50 -5.97 -0.88
N ASP A 127 -15.04 -6.77 0.03
CA ASP A 127 -14.94 -8.23 0.01
C ASP A 127 -13.49 -8.74 -0.14
N GLY A 128 -12.56 -8.00 0.49
CA GLY A 128 -11.13 -8.28 0.46
C GLY A 128 -10.39 -7.77 -0.79
N GLN A 129 -11.08 -7.27 -1.81
CA GLN A 129 -10.46 -6.74 -3.02
C GLN A 129 -10.29 -5.23 -2.96
N TYR A 130 -9.16 -4.73 -3.42
CA TYR A 130 -8.92 -3.29 -3.55
C TYR A 130 -9.89 -2.68 -4.54
N ALA A 131 -10.62 -1.67 -4.08
CA ALA A 131 -11.61 -0.97 -4.88
C ALA A 131 -11.13 0.42 -5.33
N GLY A 132 -10.20 1.03 -4.61
CA GLY A 132 -9.70 2.37 -4.86
C GLY A 132 -9.28 3.05 -3.55
N HIS A 133 -9.21 4.36 -3.54
CA HIS A 133 -8.98 5.16 -2.32
C HIS A 133 -10.19 6.05 -2.02
N VAL A 134 -10.32 6.48 -0.77
CA VAL A 134 -11.51 7.22 -0.29
C VAL A 134 -11.87 8.42 -1.17
N ASP A 135 -10.88 9.18 -1.64
CA ASP A 135 -11.10 10.37 -2.47
C ASP A 135 -11.84 10.07 -3.80
N GLU A 136 -11.81 8.83 -4.28
CA GLU A 136 -12.55 8.42 -5.47
C GLU A 136 -14.06 8.24 -5.21
N PHE A 137 -14.45 8.04 -3.95
CA PHE A 137 -15.83 7.73 -3.55
C PHE A 137 -16.48 8.84 -2.71
N ASP A 138 -15.74 9.91 -2.41
CA ASP A 138 -16.26 11.10 -1.73
C ASP A 138 -16.51 12.25 -2.72
N GLY A 139 -17.64 12.91 -2.59
CA GLY A 139 -18.00 14.08 -3.40
C GLY A 139 -19.21 13.88 -4.33
N VAL A 140 -19.48 14.91 -5.11
CA VAL A 140 -20.63 14.94 -6.05
C VAL A 140 -20.32 14.05 -7.26
N GLY A 141 -21.22 13.12 -7.54
CA GLY A 141 -21.06 12.18 -8.67
C GLY A 141 -20.04 11.07 -8.45
N LYS A 142 -19.41 11.02 -7.30
CA LYS A 142 -18.48 9.97 -6.92
C LYS A 142 -19.20 8.97 -6.02
N ALA A 143 -19.37 7.75 -6.48
CA ALA A 143 -19.90 6.65 -5.70
C ALA A 143 -19.39 5.33 -6.28
N MET A 144 -19.20 4.36 -5.43
CA MET A 144 -18.91 3.00 -5.83
C MET A 144 -20.23 2.29 -6.17
N LEU A 145 -20.28 1.62 -7.31
CA LEU A 145 -21.41 0.78 -7.69
C LEU A 145 -21.12 -0.65 -7.25
N LEU A 146 -21.98 -1.20 -6.41
CA LEU A 146 -21.88 -2.57 -5.92
C LEU A 146 -23.16 -3.35 -6.23
N THR A 147 -23.05 -4.66 -6.34
CA THR A 147 -24.21 -5.55 -6.41
C THR A 147 -25.02 -5.46 -5.12
N PRO A 148 -26.34 -5.70 -5.15
CA PRO A 148 -27.12 -5.81 -3.92
C PRO A 148 -26.65 -6.98 -3.06
N GLY A 149 -26.70 -6.81 -1.75
CA GLY A 149 -26.31 -7.82 -0.78
C GLY A 149 -25.36 -7.29 0.28
N GLN A 150 -24.83 -8.22 1.06
CA GLN A 150 -23.86 -7.91 2.12
C GLN A 150 -22.45 -7.85 1.56
N HIS A 151 -21.76 -6.76 1.87
CA HIS A 151 -20.37 -6.55 1.51
C HIS A 151 -19.54 -6.21 2.73
N ARG A 152 -18.35 -6.76 2.81
CA ARG A 152 -17.36 -6.35 3.82
C ARG A 152 -16.59 -5.16 3.30
N LEU A 153 -16.74 -4.01 3.96
CA LEU A 153 -15.97 -2.80 3.69
C LEU A 153 -14.82 -2.71 4.68
N ARG A 154 -13.61 -2.53 4.16
CA ARG A 154 -12.42 -2.19 4.94
C ARG A 154 -11.80 -0.91 4.40
N ILE A 155 -11.45 0.03 5.30
CA ILE A 155 -10.68 1.23 4.98
C ILE A 155 -9.39 1.17 5.79
N ALA A 156 -8.24 1.22 5.10
CA ALA A 156 -6.95 1.03 5.74
C ALA A 156 -5.89 1.97 5.19
N LEU A 157 -5.00 2.43 6.07
CA LEU A 157 -3.85 3.26 5.72
C LEU A 157 -2.71 2.95 6.68
N PRO A 158 -1.46 2.77 6.21
CA PRO A 158 -0.31 2.61 7.08
C PRO A 158 -0.19 3.74 8.10
N GLY A 159 0.04 3.39 9.37
CA GLY A 159 0.05 4.33 10.50
C GLY A 159 -1.32 4.63 11.11
N TYR A 160 -2.38 3.96 10.66
CA TYR A 160 -3.73 4.07 11.20
C TYR A 160 -4.32 2.68 11.47
N LEU A 161 -5.21 2.61 12.44
CA LEU A 161 -6.02 1.41 12.68
C LEU A 161 -7.03 1.27 11.54
N PRO A 162 -7.22 0.07 10.98
CA PRO A 162 -8.18 -0.14 9.92
C PRO A 162 -9.61 -0.02 10.44
N PHE A 163 -10.48 0.52 9.62
CA PHE A 163 -11.93 0.51 9.85
C PHE A 163 -12.55 -0.63 9.07
N ASP A 164 -13.22 -1.56 9.75
CA ASP A 164 -13.94 -2.70 9.17
C ASP A 164 -15.42 -2.59 9.49
N THR A 165 -16.29 -2.78 8.49
CA THR A 165 -17.74 -2.84 8.69
C THR A 165 -18.39 -3.71 7.63
N MET A 166 -19.60 -4.19 7.95
CA MET A 166 -20.48 -4.84 6.97
C MET A 166 -21.51 -3.83 6.48
N VAL A 167 -21.70 -3.77 5.19
CA VAL A 167 -22.74 -2.95 4.55
C VAL A 167 -23.72 -3.86 3.82
N ASP A 168 -25.03 -3.63 4.00
CA ASP A 168 -26.08 -4.32 3.27
C ASP A 168 -26.71 -3.35 2.29
N LEU A 169 -26.52 -3.60 1.00
CA LEU A 169 -26.96 -2.75 -0.08
C LEU A 169 -28.18 -3.36 -0.78
N ARG A 170 -29.25 -2.58 -0.92
CA ARG A 170 -30.42 -2.93 -1.73
C ARG A 170 -30.25 -2.39 -3.16
N PRO A 171 -30.97 -2.96 -4.13
CA PRO A 171 -31.03 -2.39 -5.47
C PRO A 171 -31.38 -0.90 -5.45
N GLN A 172 -30.63 -0.07 -6.21
CA GLN A 172 -30.82 1.38 -6.35
C GLN A 172 -30.70 2.18 -5.03
N GLN A 173 -30.29 1.56 -3.93
CA GLN A 173 -30.03 2.22 -2.66
C GLN A 173 -28.79 3.12 -2.77
N LYS A 174 -28.88 4.31 -2.16
CA LYS A 174 -27.71 5.19 -1.95
C LYS A 174 -27.34 5.15 -0.46
N LEU A 175 -26.19 4.58 -0.17
CA LEU A 175 -25.66 4.48 1.19
C LEU A 175 -24.41 5.36 1.31
N LYS A 176 -24.28 6.07 2.42
CA LYS A 176 -23.06 6.82 2.74
C LYS A 176 -22.46 6.29 4.03
N ILE A 177 -21.17 5.95 3.97
CA ILE A 177 -20.35 5.63 5.14
C ILE A 177 -19.43 6.82 5.39
N GLN A 178 -19.37 7.26 6.64
CA GLN A 178 -18.48 8.34 7.06
C GLN A 178 -17.74 7.90 8.33
N THR A 179 -16.41 8.03 8.32
CA THR A 179 -15.55 7.66 9.45
C THR A 179 -14.25 8.44 9.41
N ASP A 180 -13.57 8.51 10.56
CA ASP A 180 -12.21 9.01 10.67
C ASP A 180 -11.32 7.88 11.17
N LEU A 181 -10.21 7.63 10.49
CA LEU A 181 -9.26 6.61 10.89
C LEU A 181 -8.47 7.09 12.11
N VAL A 182 -8.34 6.24 13.11
CA VAL A 182 -7.56 6.51 14.32
C VAL A 182 -6.10 6.18 14.04
N LYS A 183 -5.18 7.07 14.44
CA LYS A 183 -3.73 6.80 14.36
C LYS A 183 -3.38 5.58 15.21
N GLY A 184 -2.61 4.66 14.63
CA GLY A 184 -2.10 3.47 15.28
C GLY A 184 -0.61 3.31 15.04
N SER A 185 -0.02 2.22 15.53
CA SER A 185 1.37 1.91 15.19
C SER A 185 1.46 1.47 13.72
N ILE A 186 2.53 1.87 13.03
CA ILE A 186 2.78 1.46 11.64
C ILE A 186 2.84 -0.07 11.50
N THR A 187 3.38 -0.75 12.50
CA THR A 187 3.51 -2.21 12.52
C THR A 187 2.15 -2.91 12.55
N GLU A 188 1.21 -2.41 13.35
CA GLU A 188 -0.14 -2.98 13.45
C GLU A 188 -0.97 -2.69 12.19
N ALA A 189 -0.96 -1.44 11.73
CA ALA A 189 -1.72 -1.03 10.56
C ALA A 189 -1.19 -1.67 9.26
N GLY A 190 0.13 -1.78 9.09
CA GLY A 190 0.75 -2.39 7.92
C GLY A 190 0.41 -3.87 7.77
N SER A 191 0.48 -4.63 8.87
CA SER A 191 0.15 -6.06 8.87
C SER A 191 -1.32 -6.35 8.54
N GLN A 192 -2.21 -5.41 8.81
CA GLN A 192 -3.65 -5.57 8.55
C GLN A 192 -4.05 -5.23 7.11
N VAL A 193 -3.34 -4.31 6.47
CA VAL A 193 -3.53 -4.01 5.03
C VAL A 193 -3.12 -5.21 4.17
N ASN A 194 -2.17 -6.03 4.64
CA ASN A 194 -1.64 -7.17 3.91
C ASN A 194 -2.39 -8.48 4.12
N LYS A 195 -3.26 -8.58 5.14
CA LYS A 195 -4.11 -9.75 5.36
C LYS A 195 -5.29 -9.72 4.39
N GLN A 196 -5.14 -10.44 3.30
CA GLN A 196 -6.21 -10.83 2.39
C GLN A 196 -6.59 -12.29 2.62
#